data_ed41a2f7e0dfa9f4b85470d6ae751f07
#
_entry.id   ed41a2f7e0dfa9f4b85470d6ae751f07
#
_cell.length_a   1.000
_cell.length_b   1.000
_cell.length_c   1.000
_cell.angle_alpha   90.00
_cell.angle_beta   90.00
_cell.angle_gamma   90.00
#
_symmetry.space_group_name_H-M   'P 1'
#
loop_
_entity.id
_entity.type
_entity.pdbx_description
1 polymer ?
#
loop_
_entity_poly.entity_id
_entity_poly.type
_entity_poly.pdbx_seq_one_letter_code
_entity_poly.pdbx_strand_id
1 'polypeptide(L)' 'SEMCIRDRIERTYKFKNFRDALEFTNLVGEVAEVEGHHPQIVTEWGSVLVSWWSHKINNIHLNDLILAARCDQRFRKFQV' A
#
# COMPACT_ATOMS: atom_id res chain seq x y z
N SER A 1 0.56 4.25 9.92
CA SER A 1 1.73 5.11 9.95
C SER A 1 2.60 4.89 8.73
N GLU A 2 3.37 5.87 8.40
CA GLU A 2 4.25 5.85 7.24
C GLU A 2 5.70 5.73 7.67
N MET A 3 6.47 4.91 6.93
CA MET A 3 7.89 4.73 7.24
C MET A 3 8.68 4.67 5.94
N CYS A 4 9.79 5.40 5.89
CA CYS A 4 10.74 5.34 4.79
C CYS A 4 11.97 4.62 5.25
N ILE A 5 12.29 3.49 4.62
CA ILE A 5 13.48 2.71 4.93
C ILE A 5 14.28 2.55 3.65
N ARG A 6 15.38 3.29 3.54
CA ARG A 6 16.22 3.27 2.34
C ARG A 6 15.39 3.67 1.13
N ASP A 7 15.18 2.74 0.21
CA ASP A 7 14.52 2.98 -1.06
C ASP A 7 13.10 2.42 -1.10
N ARG A 8 12.45 2.30 0.04
CA ARG A 8 11.08 1.77 0.09
C ARG A 8 10.21 2.63 0.99
N ILE A 9 8.91 2.63 0.68
CA ILE A 9 7.89 3.29 1.49
C ILE A 9 6.97 2.19 2.02
N GLU A 10 6.77 2.18 3.33
CA GLU A 10 5.88 1.22 3.97
C GLU A 10 4.78 1.96 4.70
N ARG A 11 3.55 1.48 4.55
CA ARG A 11 2.41 2.01 5.28
C ARG A 11 1.58 0.88 5.84
N THR A 12 1.13 1.05 7.08
CA THR A 12 0.24 0.10 7.72
C THR A 12 -1.14 0.72 7.85
N TYR A 13 -2.14 0.00 7.38
CA TYR A 13 -3.53 0.44 7.44
C TYR A 13 -4.28 -0.46 8.41
N LYS A 14 -5.07 0.13 9.30
CA LYS A 14 -5.78 -0.61 10.33
C LYS A 14 -7.24 -0.79 9.96
N PHE A 15 -7.78 -1.96 10.25
CA PHE A 15 -9.16 -2.31 9.93
C PHE A 15 -9.83 -2.95 11.14
N LYS A 16 -11.15 -2.93 11.15
CA LYS A 16 -11.93 -3.48 12.26
C LYS A 16 -12.21 -4.97 12.08
N ASN A 17 -11.94 -5.53 10.91
CA ASN A 17 -12.15 -6.96 10.67
C ASN A 17 -11.29 -7.41 9.48
N PHE A 18 -11.25 -8.72 9.27
CA PHE A 18 -10.42 -9.29 8.20
C PHE A 18 -11.03 -9.05 6.82
N ARG A 19 -12.36 -9.03 6.74
CA ARG A 19 -13.04 -8.80 5.45
C ARG A 19 -12.65 -7.46 4.84
N ASP A 20 -12.63 -6.41 5.67
CA ASP A 20 -12.25 -5.10 5.18
C ASP A 20 -10.77 -5.07 4.78
N ALA A 21 -9.92 -5.76 5.54
CA ALA A 21 -8.51 -5.86 5.18
C ALA A 21 -8.33 -6.55 3.82
N LEU A 22 -9.08 -7.61 3.57
CA LEU A 22 -9.02 -8.29 2.27
C LEU A 22 -9.54 -7.41 1.14
N GLU A 23 -10.62 -6.69 1.39
CA GLU A 23 -11.17 -5.79 0.38
C GLU A 23 -10.16 -4.71 0.02
N PHE A 24 -9.51 -4.12 1.02
CA PHE A 24 -8.49 -3.12 0.78
C PHE A 24 -7.31 -3.71 0.02
N THR A 25 -6.91 -4.93 0.37
CA THR A 25 -5.83 -5.62 -0.34
C THR A 25 -6.14 -5.72 -1.83
N ASN A 26 -7.37 -6.07 -2.17
CA ASN A 26 -7.77 -6.16 -3.58
C ASN A 26 -7.73 -4.80 -4.27
N LEU A 27 -8.13 -3.73 -3.58
CA LEU A 27 -8.07 -2.39 -4.15
C LEU A 27 -6.63 -1.96 -4.41
N VAL A 28 -5.72 -2.27 -3.50
CA VAL A 28 -4.29 -1.99 -3.70
C VAL A 28 -3.78 -2.79 -4.91
N GLY A 29 -4.19 -4.04 -5.02
CA GLY A 29 -3.81 -4.87 -6.15
C GLY A 29 -4.26 -4.29 -7.47
N GLU A 30 -5.46 -3.71 -7.53
CA GLU A 30 -5.96 -3.08 -8.74
C GLU A 30 -5.13 -1.86 -9.11
N VAL A 31 -4.78 -1.05 -8.13
CA VAL A 31 -3.92 0.11 -8.38
C VAL A 31 -2.57 -0.36 -8.94
N ALA A 32 -2.01 -1.41 -8.34
CA ALA A 32 -0.72 -1.95 -8.76
C ALA A 32 -0.77 -2.45 -10.21
N GLU A 33 -1.85 -3.16 -10.57
CA GLU A 33 -1.98 -3.68 -11.93
C GLU A 33 -2.12 -2.58 -12.97
N VAL A 34 -2.90 -1.56 -12.66
CA VAL A 34 -3.10 -0.44 -13.59
C VAL A 34 -1.77 0.28 -13.83
N GLU A 35 -0.98 0.47 -12.80
CA GLU A 35 0.27 1.22 -12.91
C GLU A 35 1.46 0.36 -13.31
N GLY A 36 1.29 -0.96 -13.34
CA GLY A 36 2.39 -1.86 -13.68
C GLY A 36 3.52 -1.85 -12.67
N HIS A 37 3.21 -1.57 -11.41
CA HIS A 37 4.21 -1.50 -10.35
C HIS A 37 3.64 -2.20 -9.12
N HIS A 38 4.29 -3.28 -8.70
CA HIS A 38 3.71 -4.21 -7.73
C HIS A 38 4.38 -4.11 -6.37
N PRO A 39 3.59 -3.90 -5.31
CA PRO A 39 4.10 -3.81 -3.95
C PRO A 39 4.19 -5.17 -3.29
N GLN A 40 4.80 -5.22 -2.13
CA GLN A 40 4.60 -6.33 -1.21
C GLN A 40 3.40 -5.98 -0.34
N ILE A 41 2.50 -6.92 -0.17
CA ILE A 41 1.31 -6.71 0.66
C ILE A 41 1.25 -7.82 1.71
N VAL A 42 1.12 -7.43 2.96
CA VAL A 42 0.94 -8.38 4.06
C VAL A 42 -0.42 -8.09 4.68
N THR A 43 -1.33 -9.03 4.54
CA THR A 43 -2.70 -8.90 5.02
C THR A 43 -2.90 -9.80 6.22
N GLU A 44 -3.35 -9.21 7.33
CA GLU A 44 -3.67 -9.96 8.54
C GLU A 44 -4.98 -9.45 9.09
N TRP A 45 -5.50 -10.14 10.10
CA TRP A 45 -6.68 -9.64 10.77
C TRP A 45 -6.39 -8.25 11.31
N GLY A 46 -7.16 -7.30 10.88
CA GLY A 46 -7.10 -5.94 11.40
C GLY A 46 -6.01 -5.06 10.83
N SER A 47 -5.18 -5.54 9.88
CA SER A 47 -4.19 -4.67 9.29
C SER A 47 -3.72 -5.14 7.92
N VAL A 48 -3.27 -4.17 7.12
CA VAL A 48 -2.64 -4.43 5.83
C VAL A 48 -1.38 -3.57 5.77
N LEU A 49 -0.24 -4.21 5.57
CA LEU A 49 1.03 -3.53 5.37
C LEU A 49 1.34 -3.52 3.89
N VAL A 50 1.59 -2.35 3.33
CA VAL A 50 1.91 -2.19 1.90
C VAL A 50 3.28 -1.55 1.78
N SER A 51 4.18 -2.22 1.05
CA SER A 51 5.55 -1.74 0.85
C SER A 51 5.81 -1.52 -0.63
N TRP A 52 6.24 -0.33 -0.99
CA TRP A 52 6.56 0.05 -2.37
C TRP A 52 8.04 0.34 -2.49
N TRP A 53 8.69 -0.22 -3.50
CA TRP A 53 10.09 0.11 -3.79
C TRP A 53 10.38 -0.11 -5.27
N SER A 54 11.49 0.48 -5.73
CA SER A 54 11.94 0.31 -7.09
C SER A 54 13.31 -0.34 -7.08
N HIS A 55 13.51 -1.34 -7.93
CA HIS A 55 14.76 -2.07 -7.98
C HIS A 55 15.83 -1.39 -8.82
N LYS A 56 15.47 -0.40 -9.61
CA LYS A 56 16.40 0.16 -10.60
C LYS A 56 17.37 1.17 -10.03
N ILE A 57 17.00 1.84 -8.96
CA ILE A 57 17.83 2.84 -8.31
C ILE A 57 17.69 2.70 -6.81
N ASN A 58 18.69 3.15 -6.09
CA ASN A 58 18.71 3.05 -4.64
C ASN A 58 18.04 4.23 -3.98
N ASN A 59 16.95 4.70 -4.55
CA ASN A 59 16.19 5.81 -4.03
C ASN A 59 14.71 5.54 -4.16
N ILE A 60 13.92 6.20 -3.32
CA ILE A 60 12.47 6.15 -3.42
C ILE A 60 12.08 6.82 -4.73
N HIS A 61 11.37 6.10 -5.55
CA HIS A 61 10.90 6.61 -6.82
C HIS A 61 9.66 7.47 -6.63
N LEU A 62 9.50 8.51 -7.46
CA LEU A 62 8.30 9.34 -7.39
C LEU A 62 7.03 8.49 -7.53
N ASN A 63 7.07 7.48 -8.38
CA ASN A 63 5.94 6.57 -8.54
C ASN A 63 5.55 5.88 -7.25
N ASP A 64 6.51 5.53 -6.40
CA ASP A 64 6.20 4.89 -5.13
C ASP A 64 5.38 5.81 -4.24
N LEU A 65 5.71 7.10 -4.23
CA LEU A 65 4.95 8.08 -3.47
C LEU A 65 3.54 8.25 -4.01
N ILE A 66 3.40 8.32 -5.34
CA ILE A 66 2.11 8.47 -5.98
C ILE A 66 1.22 7.27 -5.69
N LEU A 67 1.78 6.07 -5.77
CA LEU A 67 1.02 4.85 -5.52
C LEU A 67 0.61 4.73 -4.06
N ALA A 68 1.49 5.13 -3.15
CA ALA A 68 1.14 5.15 -1.73
C ALA A 68 -0.02 6.12 -1.49
N ALA A 69 0.00 7.29 -2.14
CA ALA A 69 -1.08 8.26 -2.01
C ALA A 69 -2.40 7.71 -2.56
N ARG A 70 -2.35 6.97 -3.67
CA ARG A 70 -3.56 6.34 -4.22
C ARG A 70 -4.14 5.30 -3.27
N CYS A 71 -3.28 4.55 -2.60
CA CYS A 71 -3.73 3.60 -1.61
C CYS A 71 -4.40 4.30 -0.45
N ASP A 72 -3.87 5.45 -0.03
CA ASP A 72 -4.51 6.25 1.03
C ASP A 72 -5.92 6.65 0.63
N GLN A 73 -6.12 7.02 -0.64
CA GLN A 73 -7.47 7.38 -1.11
C GLN A 73 -8.42 6.19 -1.03
N ARG A 74 -7.94 5.00 -1.41
CA ARG A 74 -8.77 3.79 -1.33
C ARG A 74 -9.11 3.45 0.10
N PHE A 75 -8.20 3.74 1.03
CA PHE A 75 -8.41 3.46 2.44
C PHE A 75 -9.53 4.30 3.05
N ARG A 76 -9.78 5.47 2.50
CA ARG A 76 -10.78 6.39 3.07
C ARG A 76 -12.16 5.78 3.18
N LYS A 77 -12.53 4.88 2.27
CA LYS A 77 -13.85 4.27 2.35
C LYS A 77 -14.03 3.42 3.61
N PHE A 78 -12.93 3.03 4.26
CA PHE A 78 -12.96 2.20 5.47
C PHE A 78 -12.89 3.02 6.76
N GLN A 79 -12.77 4.33 6.65
CA GLN A 79 -12.57 5.20 7.81
C GLN A 79 -13.85 5.86 8.29
N VAL A 80 -14.99 5.32 7.98
CA VAL A 80 -16.27 5.92 8.36
C VAL A 80 -16.67 5.55 9.77
#